data_bff89e0f119e0374d7cbe86bd4a78a4a
#
_entry.id   bff89e0f119e0374d7cbe86bd4a78a4a
#
_cell.length_a   1.000
_cell.length_b   1.000
_cell.length_c   1.000
_cell.angle_alpha   90.00
_cell.angle_beta   90.00
_cell.angle_gamma   90.00
#
_symmetry.space_group_name_H-M   'P 1'
#
loop_
_entity.id
_entity.type
_entity.pdbx_description
1 polymer ?
#
loop_
_entity_poly.entity_id
_entity_poly.type
_entity_poly.pdbx_seq_one_letter_code
_entity_poly.pdbx_strand_id
1 'polypeptide(L)'
;MAKYTRRDFLKTTAGAAVAGSLATGGAMWSQDAFAQGKWTPEKGAKLRVLRWKRFVQGDEDKWLENTKAFTKKTGIEVRVDAEGWEDVRPKAAVAANVGSGPDIIISTFEDAHQYPDKLVDVTDVCNYLGGKYGGWYDVCKSYCMEKGKWIAVPMGCAGNAVVHRIGAMKKAGFEEFPKDLAGFLKLAQAYKAAGLPPGFALGNATGDGNVWCHWLVWAHGGKMVDEKGNVVIASPETEAALNYGKQLYETFIPGTLSWLDPNNNKAFLDGVPGMKVS
;
A
#
# COMPACT_ATOMS: atom_id res chain seq x y z
N MET A 1 -29.34 -4.01 -15.11
CA MET A 1 -28.13 -3.57 -14.37
C MET A 1 -27.59 -2.34 -15.08
N ALA A 2 -27.66 -1.17 -14.47
CA ALA A 2 -27.18 0.09 -15.07
C ALA A 2 -25.66 0.06 -15.14
N LYS A 3 -25.10 0.30 -16.34
CA LYS A 3 -23.64 0.41 -16.55
C LYS A 3 -23.16 1.76 -15.98
N TYR A 4 -22.50 1.72 -14.85
CA TYR A 4 -21.79 2.89 -14.30
C TYR A 4 -20.58 3.21 -15.20
N THR A 5 -20.53 4.44 -15.73
CA THR A 5 -19.41 4.90 -16.56
C THR A 5 -18.40 5.70 -15.74
N ARG A 6 -17.15 5.84 -16.22
CA ARG A 6 -16.13 6.71 -15.59
C ARG A 6 -16.61 8.16 -15.42
N ARG A 7 -17.49 8.61 -16.28
CA ARG A 7 -18.09 9.96 -16.26
C ARG A 7 -19.12 10.11 -15.14
N ASP A 8 -19.79 9.02 -14.75
CA ASP A 8 -20.75 8.99 -13.64
C ASP A 8 -20.02 8.97 -12.31
N PHE A 9 -18.88 8.29 -12.22
CA PHE A 9 -17.99 8.33 -11.04
C PHE A 9 -17.44 9.76 -10.82
N LEU A 10 -16.97 10.42 -11.86
CA LEU A 10 -16.46 11.79 -11.77
C LEU A 10 -17.55 12.82 -11.45
N LYS A 11 -18.81 12.59 -11.86
CA LYS A 11 -19.93 13.46 -11.54
C LYS A 11 -20.40 13.31 -10.10
N THR A 12 -20.37 12.10 -9.55
CA THR A 12 -20.72 11.84 -8.15
C THR A 12 -19.65 12.36 -7.18
N THR A 13 -18.36 12.31 -7.55
CA THR A 13 -17.28 12.92 -6.77
C THR A 13 -17.18 14.44 -6.94
N ALA A 14 -17.51 14.99 -8.10
CA ALA A 14 -17.50 16.43 -8.33
C ALA A 14 -18.73 17.18 -7.75
N GLY A 15 -19.86 16.49 -7.64
CA GLY A 15 -21.10 17.07 -7.09
C GLY A 15 -21.06 17.34 -5.58
N ALA A 16 -20.19 16.66 -4.84
CA ALA A 16 -19.97 16.88 -3.41
C ALA A 16 -18.85 17.91 -3.10
N ALA A 17 -18.08 18.32 -4.13
CA ALA A 17 -16.91 19.19 -3.95
C ALA A 17 -17.12 20.65 -4.38
N VAL A 18 -18.27 21.05 -4.95
CA VAL A 18 -18.43 22.37 -5.57
C VAL A 18 -19.18 23.42 -4.73
N ALA A 19 -19.54 23.08 -3.49
CA ALA A 19 -20.18 24.06 -2.59
C ALA A 19 -19.24 24.66 -1.52
N GLY A 20 -17.92 24.66 -1.71
CA GLY A 20 -17.06 25.20 -0.63
C GLY A 20 -15.58 25.41 -0.87
N SER A 21 -15.08 25.50 -2.12
CA SER A 21 -13.63 25.67 -2.28
C SER A 21 -13.23 26.60 -3.42
N LEU A 22 -13.46 27.88 -3.23
CA LEU A 22 -12.63 28.94 -3.81
C LEU A 22 -12.03 29.75 -2.67
N ALA A 23 -11.08 29.16 -1.94
CA ALA A 23 -10.08 29.88 -1.14
C ALA A 23 -9.02 28.89 -0.66
N THR A 24 -7.82 29.03 -1.22
CA THR A 24 -6.53 28.59 -0.69
C THR A 24 -6.33 27.07 -0.53
N GLY A 25 -5.37 26.52 -1.30
CA GLY A 25 -4.81 25.18 -1.12
C GLY A 25 -4.10 24.99 0.21
N GLY A 26 -4.87 24.94 1.29
CA GLY A 26 -4.42 24.63 2.64
C GLY A 26 -4.90 23.23 3.00
N ALA A 27 -3.99 22.44 3.56
CA ALA A 27 -4.21 21.09 4.05
C ALA A 27 -5.58 20.94 4.73
N MET A 28 -6.36 19.93 4.30
CA MET A 28 -7.64 19.56 4.93
C MET A 28 -7.38 18.82 6.28
N TRP A 29 -6.71 19.48 7.18
CA TRP A 29 -6.77 19.10 8.59
C TRP A 29 -8.01 19.75 9.16
N SER A 30 -8.98 18.95 9.53
CA SER A 30 -10.23 19.48 10.03
C SER A 30 -9.97 20.37 11.24
N GLN A 31 -10.25 21.65 11.10
CA GLN A 31 -10.31 22.57 12.24
C GLN A 31 -11.29 22.08 13.33
N ASP A 32 -12.21 21.20 12.94
CA ASP A 32 -13.35 20.79 13.76
C ASP A 32 -12.97 19.88 14.94
N ALA A 33 -11.96 19.02 14.84
CA ALA A 33 -11.59 18.13 15.96
C ALA A 33 -11.01 18.92 17.13
N PHE A 34 -10.16 19.91 16.83
CA PHE A 34 -9.65 20.84 17.85
C PHE A 34 -10.69 21.92 18.22
N ALA A 35 -11.52 22.36 17.29
CA ALA A 35 -12.58 23.33 17.56
C ALA A 35 -13.69 22.76 18.46
N GLN A 36 -13.92 21.44 18.41
CA GLN A 36 -14.90 20.77 19.29
C GLN A 36 -14.31 20.44 20.67
N GLY A 37 -13.05 20.77 20.96
CA GLY A 37 -12.43 20.55 22.25
C GLY A 37 -12.22 19.08 22.64
N LYS A 38 -12.37 18.13 21.67
CA LYS A 38 -12.28 16.71 21.93
C LYS A 38 -10.84 16.27 22.23
N TRP A 39 -9.87 16.89 21.54
CA TRP A 39 -8.44 16.67 21.79
C TRP A 39 -7.74 18.02 21.90
N THR A 40 -7.06 18.24 23.01
CA THR A 40 -6.28 19.45 23.22
C THR A 40 -4.80 19.11 23.12
N PRO A 41 -4.03 19.81 22.26
CA PRO A 41 -2.59 19.59 22.18
C PRO A 41 -1.90 19.86 23.53
N GLU A 42 -1.06 18.94 23.97
CA GLU A 42 -0.24 19.16 25.15
C GLU A 42 0.85 20.19 24.84
N LYS A 43 0.92 21.24 25.65
CA LYS A 43 1.88 22.34 25.44
C LYS A 43 3.32 21.84 25.61
N GLY A 44 4.14 22.04 24.57
CA GLY A 44 5.55 21.63 24.57
C GLY A 44 5.78 20.16 24.24
N ALA A 45 4.74 19.41 23.92
CA ALA A 45 4.88 18.04 23.44
C ALA A 45 5.69 17.97 22.14
N LYS A 46 6.39 16.87 21.97
CA LYS A 46 7.16 16.56 20.77
C LYS A 46 6.75 15.18 20.29
N LEU A 47 6.68 15.01 18.97
CA LEU A 47 6.39 13.73 18.35
C LEU A 47 7.57 13.26 17.51
N ARG A 48 7.84 11.98 17.57
CA ARG A 48 8.81 11.30 16.73
C ARG A 48 8.08 10.26 15.87
N VAL A 49 8.18 10.42 14.54
CA VAL A 49 7.51 9.56 13.57
C VAL A 49 8.54 8.79 12.77
N LEU A 50 8.44 7.46 12.77
CA LEU A 50 9.19 6.58 11.88
C LEU A 50 8.36 6.31 10.64
N ARG A 51 8.94 6.51 9.45
CA ARG A 51 8.35 6.15 8.18
C ARG A 51 9.42 5.69 7.18
N TRP A 52 8.98 5.12 6.06
CA TRP A 52 9.89 4.84 4.95
C TRP A 52 10.33 6.11 4.22
N LYS A 53 11.51 6.06 3.60
CA LYS A 53 11.97 7.07 2.64
C LYS A 53 11.03 7.11 1.45
N ARG A 54 10.97 8.27 0.80
CA ARG A 54 10.13 8.46 -0.39
C ARG A 54 10.42 7.46 -1.50
N PHE A 55 9.38 7.00 -2.17
CA PHE A 55 9.49 6.39 -3.49
C PHE A 55 9.52 7.44 -4.59
N VAL A 56 8.82 8.56 -4.39
CA VAL A 56 8.81 9.74 -5.29
C VAL A 56 8.93 11.02 -4.46
N GLN A 57 9.56 12.06 -5.04
CA GLN A 57 9.83 13.32 -4.34
C GLN A 57 8.55 13.97 -3.80
N GLY A 58 7.46 13.98 -4.58
CA GLY A 58 6.21 14.60 -4.17
C GLY A 58 5.57 14.02 -2.91
N ASP A 59 5.82 12.74 -2.60
CA ASP A 59 5.37 12.12 -1.34
C ASP A 59 6.08 12.76 -0.13
N GLU A 60 7.39 12.92 -0.19
CA GLU A 60 8.16 13.55 0.88
C GLU A 60 7.80 15.01 1.06
N ASP A 61 7.71 15.77 -0.03
CA ASP A 61 7.38 17.19 0.01
C ASP A 61 6.01 17.41 0.66
N LYS A 62 5.01 16.60 0.30
CA LYS A 62 3.67 16.70 0.86
C LYS A 62 3.61 16.27 2.32
N TRP A 63 4.36 15.24 2.69
CA TRP A 63 4.49 14.82 4.08
C TRP A 63 5.08 15.94 4.95
N LEU A 64 6.17 16.56 4.51
CA LEU A 64 6.81 17.65 5.23
C LEU A 64 5.95 18.91 5.30
N GLU A 65 5.21 19.23 4.24
CA GLU A 65 4.21 20.32 4.23
C GLU A 65 3.14 20.08 5.31
N ASN A 66 2.56 18.88 5.34
CA ASN A 66 1.54 18.48 6.32
C ASN A 66 2.09 18.53 7.76
N THR A 67 3.30 18.05 7.96
CA THR A 67 3.98 18.06 9.26
C THR A 67 4.21 19.51 9.75
N LYS A 68 4.68 20.40 8.87
CA LYS A 68 4.84 21.83 9.18
C LYS A 68 3.51 22.50 9.50
N ALA A 69 2.46 22.20 8.75
CA ALA A 69 1.13 22.72 9.00
C ALA A 69 0.58 22.25 10.37
N PHE A 70 0.80 20.99 10.72
CA PHE A 70 0.45 20.45 12.04
C PHE A 70 1.20 21.19 13.16
N THR A 71 2.53 21.33 13.05
CA THR A 71 3.34 22.06 14.04
C THR A 71 2.88 23.51 14.19
N LYS A 72 2.63 24.19 13.05
CA LYS A 72 2.11 25.60 13.07
C LYS A 72 0.78 25.70 13.82
N LYS A 73 -0.10 24.72 13.66
CA LYS A 73 -1.43 24.72 14.27
C LYS A 73 -1.43 24.34 15.75
N THR A 74 -0.59 23.39 16.14
CA THR A 74 -0.64 22.77 17.47
C THR A 74 0.48 23.24 18.41
N GLY A 75 1.57 23.79 17.87
CA GLY A 75 2.80 24.05 18.61
C GLY A 75 3.63 22.80 18.90
N ILE A 76 3.18 21.59 18.45
CA ILE A 76 3.88 20.33 18.66
C ILE A 76 4.95 20.17 17.57
N GLU A 77 6.19 20.02 17.98
CA GLU A 77 7.31 19.73 17.08
C GLU A 77 7.26 18.26 16.64
N VAL A 78 7.41 18.02 15.32
CA VAL A 78 7.42 16.65 14.77
C VAL A 78 8.77 16.35 14.14
N ARG A 79 9.48 15.38 14.72
CA ARG A 79 10.67 14.78 14.13
C ARG A 79 10.28 13.59 13.26
N VAL A 80 10.72 13.58 12.01
CA VAL A 80 10.50 12.48 11.08
C VAL A 80 11.80 11.71 10.85
N ASP A 81 11.81 10.44 11.24
CA ASP A 81 12.89 9.50 10.96
C ASP A 81 12.51 8.72 9.69
N ALA A 82 13.21 8.98 8.58
CA ALA A 82 12.95 8.33 7.30
C ALA A 82 13.98 7.21 7.07
N GLU A 83 13.51 5.98 6.91
CA GLU A 83 14.31 4.77 6.77
C GLU A 83 14.09 4.07 5.43
N GLY A 84 14.94 3.10 5.08
CA GLY A 84 14.65 2.21 3.96
C GLY A 84 13.32 1.48 4.17
N TRP A 85 12.60 1.20 3.10
CA TRP A 85 11.33 0.46 3.18
C TRP A 85 11.47 -0.84 3.98
N GLU A 86 12.53 -1.60 3.70
CA GLU A 86 12.81 -2.88 4.35
C GLU A 86 13.25 -2.73 5.82
N ASP A 87 13.68 -1.52 6.24
CA ASP A 87 14.20 -1.26 7.59
C ASP A 87 13.11 -0.87 8.58
N VAL A 88 11.94 -0.43 8.11
CA VAL A 88 10.87 0.05 9.00
C VAL A 88 10.38 -1.06 9.93
N ARG A 89 10.11 -2.26 9.40
CA ARG A 89 9.64 -3.41 10.16
C ARG A 89 10.61 -3.86 11.25
N PRO A 90 11.90 -4.10 10.97
CA PRO A 90 12.87 -4.41 12.01
C PRO A 90 12.99 -3.34 13.09
N LYS A 91 12.93 -2.07 12.71
CA LYS A 91 12.98 -0.96 13.67
C LYS A 91 11.72 -0.87 14.53
N ALA A 92 10.54 -1.14 13.95
CA ALA A 92 9.30 -1.26 14.70
C ALA A 92 9.37 -2.39 15.72
N ALA A 93 9.92 -3.56 15.35
CA ALA A 93 10.13 -4.68 16.25
C ALA A 93 11.04 -4.31 17.42
N VAL A 94 12.14 -3.65 17.16
CA VAL A 94 13.06 -3.17 18.22
C VAL A 94 12.35 -2.19 19.14
N ALA A 95 11.65 -1.19 18.61
CA ALA A 95 10.93 -0.20 19.41
C ALA A 95 9.87 -0.84 20.31
N ALA A 96 9.08 -1.78 19.77
CA ALA A 96 8.06 -2.52 20.51
C ALA A 96 8.66 -3.36 21.66
N ASN A 97 9.78 -4.04 21.42
CA ASN A 97 10.44 -4.89 22.40
C ASN A 97 11.14 -4.09 23.51
N VAL A 98 11.80 -2.98 23.12
CA VAL A 98 12.54 -2.13 24.08
C VAL A 98 11.58 -1.19 24.84
N GLY A 99 10.40 -0.92 24.32
CA GLY A 99 9.44 0.03 24.90
C GLY A 99 9.89 1.48 24.79
N SER A 100 10.76 1.80 23.83
CA SER A 100 11.23 3.16 23.56
C SER A 100 11.53 3.34 22.07
N GLY A 101 11.38 4.56 21.55
CA GLY A 101 11.64 4.85 20.14
C GLY A 101 10.68 5.90 19.56
N PRO A 102 10.20 5.70 18.34
CA PRO A 102 9.19 6.57 17.74
C PRO A 102 7.86 6.48 18.48
N ASP A 103 7.14 7.61 18.57
CA ASP A 103 5.77 7.66 19.11
C ASP A 103 4.76 7.12 18.10
N ILE A 104 5.04 7.33 16.81
CA ILE A 104 4.20 6.86 15.70
C ILE A 104 5.09 6.14 14.68
N ILE A 105 4.63 4.99 14.25
CA ILE A 105 5.28 4.22 13.18
C ILE A 105 4.29 4.07 12.02
N ILE A 106 4.68 4.54 10.84
CA ILE A 106 3.94 4.28 9.61
C ILE A 106 4.41 2.94 9.08
N SER A 107 3.53 1.96 9.11
CA SER A 107 3.82 0.60 8.71
C SER A 107 2.73 0.05 7.79
N THR A 108 2.76 -1.23 7.46
CA THR A 108 1.89 -1.82 6.45
C THR A 108 1.34 -3.18 6.87
N PHE A 109 0.27 -3.58 6.20
CA PHE A 109 -0.32 -4.91 6.33
C PHE A 109 -0.67 -5.26 7.79
N GLU A 110 -0.28 -6.46 8.21
CA GLU A 110 -0.54 -7.02 9.55
C GLU A 110 0.42 -6.53 10.64
N ASP A 111 1.26 -5.56 10.37
CA ASP A 111 2.33 -5.14 11.31
C ASP A 111 1.80 -4.76 12.69
N ALA A 112 0.63 -4.12 12.78
CA ALA A 112 0.01 -3.78 14.05
C ALA A 112 -0.33 -5.02 14.89
N HIS A 113 -0.72 -6.12 14.26
CA HIS A 113 -1.06 -7.37 14.94
C HIS A 113 0.14 -8.14 15.48
N GLN A 114 1.37 -7.76 15.11
CA GLN A 114 2.58 -8.38 15.67
C GLN A 114 2.86 -7.93 17.10
N TYR A 115 2.32 -6.77 17.50
CA TYR A 115 2.62 -6.15 18.81
C TYR A 115 1.37 -5.53 19.45
N PRO A 116 0.19 -6.18 19.46
CA PRO A 116 -1.07 -5.55 19.87
C PRO A 116 -1.04 -5.00 21.29
N ASP A 117 -0.32 -5.68 22.21
CA ASP A 117 -0.21 -5.28 23.61
C ASP A 117 0.76 -4.10 23.83
N LYS A 118 1.46 -3.67 22.79
CA LYS A 118 2.41 -2.53 22.82
C LYS A 118 1.84 -1.26 22.19
N LEU A 119 0.65 -1.37 21.58
CA LEU A 119 0.01 -0.28 20.85
C LEU A 119 -1.06 0.39 21.70
N VAL A 120 -1.18 1.69 21.53
CA VAL A 120 -2.22 2.49 22.21
C VAL A 120 -3.58 2.19 21.56
N ASP A 121 -4.62 2.10 22.39
CA ASP A 121 -6.02 2.03 21.91
C ASP A 121 -6.39 3.39 21.27
N VAL A 122 -6.62 3.36 19.97
CA VAL A 122 -6.98 4.54 19.16
C VAL A 122 -8.44 4.49 18.67
N THR A 123 -9.28 3.75 19.36
CA THR A 123 -10.69 3.51 19.01
C THR A 123 -11.48 4.80 18.91
N ASP A 124 -11.28 5.74 19.81
CA ASP A 124 -11.97 7.03 19.81
C ASP A 124 -11.60 7.89 18.58
N VAL A 125 -10.32 7.87 18.19
CA VAL A 125 -9.83 8.56 16.98
C VAL A 125 -10.45 7.93 15.72
N CYS A 126 -10.40 6.60 15.61
CA CYS A 126 -10.95 5.90 14.45
C CYS A 126 -12.46 6.04 14.35
N ASN A 127 -13.19 6.01 15.47
CA ASN A 127 -14.64 6.24 15.49
C ASN A 127 -14.98 7.67 15.06
N TYR A 128 -14.23 8.66 15.53
CA TYR A 128 -14.42 10.04 15.10
C TYR A 128 -14.17 10.21 13.59
N LEU A 129 -13.05 9.70 13.09
CA LEU A 129 -12.70 9.81 11.67
C LEU A 129 -13.70 9.03 10.81
N GLY A 130 -14.06 7.80 11.21
CA GLY A 130 -15.05 7.00 10.52
C GLY A 130 -16.41 7.66 10.45
N GLY A 131 -16.88 8.21 11.56
CA GLY A 131 -18.15 8.96 11.61
C GLY A 131 -18.15 10.20 10.73
N LYS A 132 -17.00 10.89 10.64
CA LYS A 132 -16.85 12.11 9.85
C LYS A 132 -16.73 11.85 8.35
N TYR A 133 -16.06 10.77 7.94
CA TYR A 133 -15.69 10.52 6.54
C TYR A 133 -16.40 9.32 5.89
N GLY A 134 -17.45 8.79 6.52
CA GLY A 134 -18.31 7.77 5.92
C GLY A 134 -17.88 6.32 6.20
N GLY A 135 -17.05 6.10 7.21
CA GLY A 135 -16.66 4.76 7.67
C GLY A 135 -15.28 4.31 7.20
N TRP A 136 -15.02 3.04 7.41
CA TRP A 136 -13.77 2.37 7.06
C TRP A 136 -14.06 1.15 6.19
N TYR A 137 -13.24 0.90 5.19
CA TYR A 137 -13.28 -0.34 4.44
C TYR A 137 -12.99 -1.53 5.36
N ASP A 138 -13.56 -2.69 5.04
CA ASP A 138 -13.39 -3.90 5.88
C ASP A 138 -11.92 -4.37 5.92
N VAL A 139 -11.17 -4.21 4.84
CA VAL A 139 -9.73 -4.46 4.84
C VAL A 139 -8.98 -3.58 5.84
N CYS A 140 -9.38 -2.32 6.03
CA CYS A 140 -8.79 -1.45 7.05
C CYS A 140 -9.10 -1.94 8.46
N LYS A 141 -10.32 -2.42 8.70
CA LYS A 141 -10.71 -3.01 9.98
C LYS A 141 -9.92 -4.29 10.27
N SER A 142 -9.76 -5.17 9.27
CA SER A 142 -9.02 -6.42 9.44
C SER A 142 -7.54 -6.21 9.79
N TYR A 143 -6.91 -5.17 9.27
CA TYR A 143 -5.50 -4.86 9.57
C TYR A 143 -5.27 -3.99 10.80
N CYS A 144 -6.29 -3.27 11.27
CA CYS A 144 -6.10 -2.26 12.32
C CYS A 144 -6.93 -2.51 13.58
N MET A 145 -7.75 -3.57 13.63
CA MET A 145 -8.54 -3.90 14.82
C MET A 145 -8.11 -5.23 15.42
N GLU A 146 -8.06 -5.27 16.75
CA GLU A 146 -7.82 -6.47 17.54
C GLU A 146 -8.83 -6.53 18.69
N LYS A 147 -9.57 -7.65 18.83
CA LYS A 147 -10.57 -7.86 19.89
C LYS A 147 -11.55 -6.70 20.07
N GLY A 148 -12.01 -6.14 18.95
CA GLY A 148 -12.99 -5.05 18.93
C GLY A 148 -12.43 -3.65 19.20
N LYS A 149 -11.11 -3.49 19.31
CA LYS A 149 -10.42 -2.21 19.50
C LYS A 149 -9.57 -1.86 18.28
N TRP A 150 -9.46 -0.58 17.99
CA TRP A 150 -8.50 -0.08 17.02
C TRP A 150 -7.12 0.04 17.66
N ILE A 151 -6.17 -0.72 17.15
CA ILE A 151 -4.75 -0.72 17.55
C ILE A 151 -3.88 0.07 16.57
N ALA A 152 -4.43 0.50 15.45
CA ALA A 152 -3.80 1.39 14.48
C ALA A 152 -4.84 2.25 13.79
N VAL A 153 -4.41 3.40 13.26
CA VAL A 153 -5.25 4.28 12.43
C VAL A 153 -4.94 3.98 10.96
N PRO A 154 -5.92 3.52 10.15
CA PRO A 154 -5.69 3.32 8.72
C PRO A 154 -5.34 4.64 8.03
N MET A 155 -4.22 4.67 7.33
CA MET A 155 -3.79 5.84 6.56
C MET A 155 -4.29 5.79 5.11
N GLY A 156 -4.43 4.58 4.57
CA GLY A 156 -4.94 4.33 3.23
C GLY A 156 -4.98 2.84 2.95
N CYS A 157 -5.67 2.47 1.89
CA CYS A 157 -5.57 1.14 1.31
C CYS A 157 -5.44 1.25 -0.20
N ALA A 158 -4.62 0.40 -0.78
CA ALA A 158 -4.44 0.29 -2.22
C ALA A 158 -4.53 -1.18 -2.61
N GLY A 159 -5.23 -1.46 -3.71
CA GLY A 159 -5.18 -2.76 -4.34
C GLY A 159 -3.89 -2.88 -5.16
N ASN A 160 -3.28 -4.04 -5.15
CA ASN A 160 -2.19 -4.30 -6.06
C ASN A 160 -2.72 -4.64 -7.45
N ALA A 161 -2.01 -4.20 -8.46
CA ALA A 161 -2.39 -4.39 -9.84
C ALA A 161 -1.16 -4.58 -10.73
N VAL A 162 -1.36 -5.20 -11.88
CA VAL A 162 -0.38 -5.17 -12.94
C VAL A 162 -0.45 -3.82 -13.65
N VAL A 163 0.63 -3.07 -13.60
CA VAL A 163 0.80 -1.82 -14.33
C VAL A 163 1.51 -2.13 -15.64
N HIS A 164 0.94 -1.72 -16.77
CA HIS A 164 1.52 -2.00 -18.08
C HIS A 164 1.48 -0.78 -19.00
N ARG A 165 2.39 -0.77 -19.98
CA ARG A 165 2.41 0.26 -21.03
C ARG A 165 1.53 -0.16 -22.19
N ILE A 166 0.44 0.56 -22.44
CA ILE A 166 -0.51 0.27 -23.55
C ILE A 166 0.22 0.20 -24.89
N GLY A 167 1.13 1.16 -25.15
CA GLY A 167 1.89 1.16 -26.40
C GLY A 167 2.84 -0.03 -26.55
N ALA A 168 3.41 -0.52 -25.46
CA ALA A 168 4.24 -1.73 -25.44
C ALA A 168 3.37 -2.99 -25.66
N MET A 169 2.21 -3.05 -25.03
CA MET A 169 1.24 -4.13 -25.21
C MET A 169 0.82 -4.26 -26.68
N LYS A 170 0.48 -3.15 -27.33
CA LYS A 170 0.14 -3.13 -28.75
C LYS A 170 1.31 -3.56 -29.64
N LYS A 171 2.54 -3.11 -29.36
CA LYS A 171 3.74 -3.57 -30.07
C LYS A 171 3.97 -5.08 -29.91
N ALA A 172 3.56 -5.65 -28.77
CA ALA A 172 3.63 -7.09 -28.51
C ALA A 172 2.45 -7.87 -29.16
N GLY A 173 1.58 -7.20 -29.93
CA GLY A 173 0.46 -7.82 -30.65
C GLY A 173 -0.82 -8.03 -29.84
N PHE A 174 -0.98 -7.32 -28.72
CA PHE A 174 -2.17 -7.40 -27.88
C PHE A 174 -2.94 -6.07 -27.86
N GLU A 175 -4.20 -6.09 -28.26
CA GLU A 175 -5.09 -4.92 -28.19
C GLU A 175 -5.72 -4.73 -26.82
N GLU A 176 -5.98 -5.82 -26.08
CA GLU A 176 -6.56 -5.82 -24.75
C GLU A 176 -5.70 -6.63 -23.77
N PHE A 177 -5.75 -6.23 -22.50
CA PHE A 177 -5.08 -6.97 -21.43
C PHE A 177 -5.79 -8.31 -21.21
N PRO A 178 -5.05 -9.44 -21.11
CA PRO A 178 -5.64 -10.77 -20.92
C PRO A 178 -6.47 -10.87 -19.64
N LYS A 179 -7.48 -11.73 -19.66
CA LYS A 179 -8.41 -11.95 -18.54
C LYS A 179 -8.17 -13.25 -17.78
N ASP A 180 -7.21 -14.05 -18.26
CA ASP A 180 -6.85 -15.33 -17.65
C ASP A 180 -5.33 -15.53 -17.58
N LEU A 181 -4.91 -16.53 -16.81
CA LEU A 181 -3.50 -16.83 -16.58
C LEU A 181 -2.78 -17.28 -17.86
N ALA A 182 -3.44 -18.04 -18.74
CA ALA A 182 -2.83 -18.50 -19.98
C ALA A 182 -2.54 -17.32 -20.92
N GLY A 183 -3.48 -16.42 -21.07
CA GLY A 183 -3.31 -15.18 -21.83
C GLY A 183 -2.24 -14.27 -21.20
N PHE A 184 -2.20 -14.18 -19.87
CA PHE A 184 -1.21 -13.38 -19.17
C PHE A 184 0.23 -13.89 -19.42
N LEU A 185 0.43 -15.21 -19.38
CA LEU A 185 1.73 -15.79 -19.72
C LEU A 185 2.12 -15.52 -21.18
N LYS A 186 1.18 -15.66 -22.12
CA LYS A 186 1.40 -15.32 -23.54
C LYS A 186 1.79 -13.85 -23.72
N LEU A 187 1.12 -12.94 -23.02
CA LEU A 187 1.48 -11.52 -23.02
C LEU A 187 2.90 -11.29 -22.49
N ALA A 188 3.26 -11.95 -21.37
CA ALA A 188 4.60 -11.84 -20.80
C ALA A 188 5.69 -12.34 -21.78
N GLN A 189 5.45 -13.46 -22.45
CA GLN A 189 6.32 -13.99 -23.51
C GLN A 189 6.44 -13.04 -24.70
N ALA A 190 5.32 -12.44 -25.14
CA ALA A 190 5.30 -11.48 -26.22
C ALA A 190 6.06 -10.19 -25.85
N TYR A 191 5.92 -9.71 -24.62
CA TYR A 191 6.72 -8.58 -24.14
C TYR A 191 8.23 -8.88 -24.18
N LYS A 192 8.63 -10.08 -23.73
CA LYS A 192 10.03 -10.50 -23.81
C LYS A 192 10.52 -10.54 -25.25
N ALA A 193 9.76 -11.13 -26.17
CA ALA A 193 10.09 -11.20 -27.57
C ALA A 193 10.19 -9.82 -28.22
N ALA A 194 9.39 -8.85 -27.79
CA ALA A 194 9.42 -7.46 -28.26
C ALA A 194 10.57 -6.61 -27.61
N GLY A 195 11.42 -7.21 -26.80
CA GLY A 195 12.52 -6.50 -26.12
C GLY A 195 12.08 -5.62 -24.92
N LEU A 196 10.87 -5.85 -24.40
CA LEU A 196 10.27 -5.13 -23.27
C LEU A 196 9.85 -6.12 -22.16
N PRO A 197 10.77 -6.98 -21.66
CA PRO A 197 10.44 -8.05 -20.73
C PRO A 197 9.76 -7.52 -19.48
N PRO A 198 8.88 -8.31 -18.83
CA PRO A 198 8.31 -7.96 -17.53
C PRO A 198 9.37 -7.76 -16.45
N GLY A 199 9.10 -6.83 -15.51
CA GLY A 199 9.96 -6.56 -14.39
C GLY A 199 9.21 -6.64 -13.07
N PHE A 200 9.20 -7.82 -12.43
CA PHE A 200 8.57 -8.03 -11.13
C PHE A 200 9.65 -8.20 -10.06
N ALA A 201 9.47 -7.62 -8.89
CA ALA A 201 10.38 -7.80 -7.77
C ALA A 201 10.24 -9.22 -7.19
N LEU A 202 11.33 -9.97 -7.18
CA LEU A 202 11.41 -11.36 -6.73
C LEU A 202 12.50 -11.58 -5.69
N GLY A 203 13.20 -10.53 -5.29
CA GLY A 203 14.09 -10.57 -4.17
C GLY A 203 13.31 -10.77 -2.86
N ASN A 204 13.99 -10.72 -1.75
CA ASN A 204 13.35 -10.77 -0.42
C ASN A 204 12.63 -9.44 -0.13
N ALA A 205 11.69 -9.08 -1.03
CA ALA A 205 10.94 -7.84 -0.99
C ALA A 205 9.68 -8.01 -0.13
N THR A 206 9.54 -7.13 0.85
CA THR A 206 8.45 -7.21 1.84
C THR A 206 7.08 -6.90 1.24
N GLY A 207 7.01 -6.03 0.25
CA GLY A 207 5.78 -5.62 -0.43
C GLY A 207 5.52 -6.41 -1.70
N ASP A 208 6.03 -5.94 -2.82
CA ASP A 208 5.68 -6.43 -4.17
C ASP A 208 6.00 -7.92 -4.36
N GLY A 209 7.13 -8.40 -3.82
CA GLY A 209 7.49 -9.81 -3.89
C GLY A 209 6.46 -10.72 -3.23
N ASN A 210 6.04 -10.40 -2.01
CA ASN A 210 5.02 -11.15 -1.29
C ASN A 210 3.67 -11.08 -2.00
N VAL A 211 3.28 -9.90 -2.44
CA VAL A 211 1.96 -9.67 -3.03
C VAL A 211 1.75 -10.50 -4.28
N TRP A 212 2.70 -10.50 -5.22
CA TRP A 212 2.50 -11.27 -6.43
C TRP A 212 2.66 -12.78 -6.22
N CYS A 213 3.46 -13.22 -5.24
CA CYS A 213 3.51 -14.62 -4.84
C CYS A 213 2.17 -15.08 -4.23
N HIS A 214 1.55 -14.27 -3.38
CA HIS A 214 0.22 -14.55 -2.83
C HIS A 214 -0.84 -14.58 -3.95
N TRP A 215 -0.84 -13.58 -4.83
CA TRP A 215 -1.72 -13.56 -5.99
C TRP A 215 -1.57 -14.83 -6.82
N LEU A 216 -0.36 -15.27 -7.06
CA LEU A 216 -0.08 -16.46 -7.86
C LEU A 216 -0.72 -17.72 -7.27
N VAL A 217 -0.57 -17.91 -5.95
CA VAL A 217 -1.18 -19.04 -5.23
C VAL A 217 -2.71 -18.94 -5.27
N TRP A 218 -3.28 -17.77 -4.98
CA TRP A 218 -4.73 -17.56 -4.99
C TRP A 218 -5.36 -17.69 -6.38
N ALA A 219 -4.67 -17.21 -7.40
CA ALA A 219 -5.13 -17.32 -8.79
C ALA A 219 -5.24 -18.77 -9.28
N HIS A 220 -4.54 -19.70 -8.64
CA HIS A 220 -4.65 -21.15 -8.88
C HIS A 220 -5.59 -21.84 -7.90
N GLY A 221 -6.27 -21.12 -7.01
CA GLY A 221 -7.17 -21.68 -6.00
C GLY A 221 -6.49 -22.15 -4.73
N GLY A 222 -5.17 -22.00 -4.62
CA GLY A 222 -4.40 -22.37 -3.43
C GLY A 222 -4.68 -21.44 -2.24
N LYS A 223 -4.42 -21.93 -1.03
CA LYS A 223 -4.55 -21.16 0.23
C LYS A 223 -3.32 -21.42 1.10
N MET A 224 -2.91 -20.43 1.86
CA MET A 224 -1.85 -20.58 2.86
C MET A 224 -2.38 -21.21 4.13
N VAL A 225 -3.53 -20.71 4.59
CA VAL A 225 -4.26 -21.20 5.77
C VAL A 225 -5.73 -21.38 5.39
N ASP A 226 -6.38 -22.32 6.06
CA ASP A 226 -7.83 -22.50 5.96
C ASP A 226 -8.59 -21.58 6.91
N GLU A 227 -9.92 -21.68 6.91
CA GLU A 227 -10.81 -20.87 7.76
C GLU A 227 -10.67 -21.19 9.26
N LYS A 228 -10.02 -22.30 9.60
CA LYS A 228 -9.73 -22.73 10.99
C LYS A 228 -8.32 -22.34 11.44
N GLY A 229 -7.51 -21.70 10.56
CA GLY A 229 -6.14 -21.34 10.83
C GLY A 229 -5.12 -22.46 10.62
N ASN A 230 -5.51 -23.61 10.04
CA ASN A 230 -4.55 -24.65 9.72
C ASN A 230 -3.72 -24.28 8.49
N VAL A 231 -2.45 -24.57 8.50
CA VAL A 231 -1.55 -24.40 7.36
C VAL A 231 -1.89 -25.41 6.27
N VAL A 232 -2.30 -24.94 5.08
CA VAL A 232 -2.74 -25.76 3.95
C VAL A 232 -2.01 -25.43 2.64
N ILE A 233 -0.90 -24.72 2.73
CA ILE A 233 -0.12 -24.27 1.56
C ILE A 233 0.43 -25.44 0.73
N ALA A 234 0.71 -26.59 1.33
CA ALA A 234 1.19 -27.78 0.63
C ALA A 234 0.01 -28.45 -0.09
N SER A 235 -0.33 -27.97 -1.29
CA SER A 235 -1.46 -28.44 -2.09
C SER A 235 -1.11 -28.54 -3.59
N PRO A 236 -1.86 -29.32 -4.37
CA PRO A 236 -1.69 -29.38 -5.82
C PRO A 236 -1.87 -28.01 -6.50
N GLU A 237 -2.75 -27.17 -5.98
CA GLU A 237 -2.98 -25.81 -6.49
C GLU A 237 -1.74 -24.93 -6.28
N THR A 238 -1.09 -25.04 -5.14
CA THR A 238 0.18 -24.34 -4.88
C THR A 238 1.29 -24.85 -5.78
N GLU A 239 1.38 -26.17 -6.03
CA GLU A 239 2.34 -26.72 -6.97
C GLU A 239 2.09 -26.20 -8.40
N ALA A 240 0.83 -26.16 -8.84
CA ALA A 240 0.46 -25.57 -10.13
C ALA A 240 0.85 -24.10 -10.22
N ALA A 241 0.62 -23.33 -9.15
CA ALA A 241 1.02 -21.94 -9.06
C ALA A 241 2.55 -21.76 -9.21
N LEU A 242 3.34 -22.56 -8.52
CA LEU A 242 4.80 -22.50 -8.60
C LEU A 242 5.31 -22.89 -10.00
N ASN A 243 4.73 -23.90 -10.63
CA ASN A 243 5.07 -24.30 -11.99
C ASN A 243 4.73 -23.21 -13.01
N TYR A 244 3.59 -22.53 -12.85
CA TYR A 244 3.24 -21.37 -13.65
C TYR A 244 4.18 -20.17 -13.37
N GLY A 245 4.50 -19.92 -12.10
CA GLY A 245 5.43 -18.88 -11.68
C GLY A 245 6.83 -19.06 -12.28
N LYS A 246 7.31 -20.29 -12.38
CA LYS A 246 8.56 -20.61 -13.07
C LYS A 246 8.54 -20.20 -14.54
N GLN A 247 7.47 -20.56 -15.28
CA GLN A 247 7.32 -20.18 -16.67
C GLN A 247 7.23 -18.66 -16.84
N LEU A 248 6.52 -17.99 -15.93
CA LEU A 248 6.40 -16.54 -15.93
C LEU A 248 7.76 -15.87 -15.66
N TYR A 249 8.53 -16.38 -14.68
CA TYR A 249 9.87 -15.89 -14.37
C TYR A 249 10.84 -15.96 -15.56
N GLU A 250 10.73 -17.00 -16.38
CA GLU A 250 11.54 -17.13 -17.61
C GLU A 250 11.34 -15.97 -18.59
N THR A 251 10.26 -15.21 -18.45
CA THR A 251 9.99 -14.01 -19.27
C THR A 251 10.57 -12.73 -18.69
N PHE A 252 11.02 -12.72 -17.45
CA PHE A 252 11.41 -11.50 -16.72
C PHE A 252 12.76 -10.95 -17.15
N ILE A 253 12.99 -9.71 -16.79
CA ILE A 253 14.30 -9.07 -16.85
C ILE A 253 15.29 -9.89 -16.02
N PRO A 254 16.50 -10.18 -16.54
CA PRO A 254 17.54 -10.82 -15.75
C PRO A 254 17.83 -10.06 -14.45
N GLY A 255 18.04 -10.78 -13.35
CA GLY A 255 18.39 -10.19 -12.05
C GLY A 255 17.21 -9.82 -11.15
N THR A 256 15.95 -10.03 -11.58
CA THR A 256 14.76 -9.73 -10.77
C THR A 256 14.69 -10.51 -9.45
N LEU A 257 15.42 -11.64 -9.31
CA LEU A 257 15.58 -12.37 -8.05
C LEU A 257 16.28 -11.54 -6.94
N SER A 258 16.97 -10.47 -7.28
CA SER A 258 17.59 -9.56 -6.33
C SER A 258 16.82 -8.24 -6.18
N TRP A 259 15.74 -8.05 -6.92
CA TRP A 259 14.97 -6.82 -6.88
C TRP A 259 14.13 -6.71 -5.62
N LEU A 260 14.26 -5.59 -4.93
CA LEU A 260 13.41 -5.15 -3.83
C LEU A 260 12.31 -4.23 -4.35
N ASP A 261 11.36 -3.85 -3.50
CA ASP A 261 10.17 -3.08 -3.86
C ASP A 261 10.42 -1.81 -4.71
N PRO A 262 11.48 -1.01 -4.50
CA PRO A 262 11.73 0.15 -5.35
C PRO A 262 12.24 -0.19 -6.76
N ASN A 263 12.81 -1.37 -6.99
CA ASN A 263 13.52 -1.68 -8.22
C ASN A 263 12.59 -1.82 -9.43
N ASN A 264 11.45 -2.50 -9.29
CA ASN A 264 10.47 -2.62 -10.36
C ASN A 264 9.86 -1.26 -10.73
N ASN A 265 9.60 -0.40 -9.74
CA ASN A 265 9.09 0.95 -9.94
C ASN A 265 10.09 1.80 -10.73
N LYS A 266 11.36 1.80 -10.30
CA LYS A 266 12.42 2.52 -10.98
C LYS A 266 12.60 2.05 -12.42
N ALA A 267 12.76 0.74 -12.62
CA ALA A 267 12.93 0.18 -13.96
C ALA A 267 11.74 0.50 -14.87
N PHE A 268 10.52 0.46 -14.35
CA PHE A 268 9.34 0.83 -15.13
C PHE A 268 9.33 2.31 -15.51
N LEU A 269 9.68 3.23 -14.61
CA LEU A 269 9.80 4.66 -14.91
C LEU A 269 10.90 4.94 -15.92
N ASP A 270 12.01 4.23 -15.85
CA ASP A 270 13.13 4.31 -16.81
C ASP A 270 12.77 3.71 -18.20
N GLY A 271 11.56 3.15 -18.35
CA GLY A 271 11.05 2.65 -19.64
C GLY A 271 11.49 1.24 -19.98
N VAL A 272 12.17 0.53 -19.09
CA VAL A 272 12.74 -0.79 -19.36
C VAL A 272 11.70 -1.91 -19.47
N PRO A 273 10.81 -2.17 -18.48
CA PRO A 273 9.80 -3.20 -18.60
C PRO A 273 8.52 -2.73 -19.30
N GLY A 274 7.88 -3.65 -20.02
CA GLY A 274 6.55 -3.47 -20.59
C GLY A 274 5.45 -3.50 -19.52
N MET A 275 5.66 -4.26 -18.44
CA MET A 275 4.74 -4.35 -17.28
C MET A 275 5.48 -4.66 -15.97
N LYS A 276 4.86 -4.27 -14.86
CA LYS A 276 5.28 -4.59 -13.49
C LYS A 276 4.08 -4.87 -12.60
N VAL A 277 4.30 -5.46 -11.43
CA VAL A 277 3.33 -5.45 -10.31
C VAL A 277 3.64 -4.30 -9.35
N SER A 278 2.60 -3.71 -8.80
CA SER A 278 2.69 -2.68 -7.75
C SER A 278 1.41 -2.67 -6.92
#